data_cc3ba69063d5951e0176e47685c08ef7
#
_entry.id   cc3ba69063d5951e0176e47685c08ef7
#
_cell.length_a   1.000
_cell.length_b   1.000
_cell.length_c   1.000
_cell.angle_alpha   90.00
_cell.angle_beta   90.00
_cell.angle_gamma   90.00
#
_symmetry.space_group_name_H-M   'P 1'
#
loop_
_entity.id
_entity.type
_entity.pdbx_description
1 polymer ?
#
loop_
_entity_poly.entity_id
_entity_poly.type
_entity_poly.pdbx_seq_one_letter_code
_entity_poly.pdbx_strand_id
1 'polypeptide(L)'
;SEDEIAAFCEKMYQHALKLAETDTAREQVQRVGKNQLLSWKLLVERDGAYHPTNGYLLLSGDMAEFPDAAIQCAVFKGTVRDIFITRKEFTGPIYEQIEDAYNFVLQHIDLGSRIEGIARQDYYELPVKTIREMISNAVCHRSYLSPGKIQVALYDDRLEVTSPGMLDSEITIEKMKSGLSKIRNRGIAAAFSYMNIVEAWGSGIPKMFREAKEYGLREPELID
;
A
#
# COMPACT_ATOMS: atom_id res chain seq x y z
N SER A 1 -25.11 -5.74 -8.50
CA SER A 1 -26.39 -5.36 -7.85
C SER A 1 -26.19 -4.18 -6.89
N GLU A 2 -27.26 -3.52 -6.47
CA GLU A 2 -27.18 -2.43 -5.47
C GLU A 2 -26.71 -2.94 -4.10
N ASP A 3 -27.10 -4.15 -3.74
CA ASP A 3 -26.67 -4.79 -2.50
C ASP A 3 -25.17 -5.06 -2.46
N GLU A 4 -24.57 -5.49 -3.57
CA GLU A 4 -23.12 -5.68 -3.67
C GLU A 4 -22.37 -4.35 -3.56
N ILE A 5 -22.88 -3.29 -4.18
CA ILE A 5 -22.31 -1.95 -4.06
C ILE A 5 -22.38 -1.47 -2.60
N ALA A 6 -23.52 -1.66 -1.94
CA ALA A 6 -23.68 -1.28 -0.54
C ALA A 6 -22.72 -2.07 0.38
N ALA A 7 -22.61 -3.38 0.16
CA ALA A 7 -21.68 -4.24 0.91
C ALA A 7 -20.21 -3.83 0.69
N PHE A 8 -19.84 -3.48 -0.53
CA PHE A 8 -18.49 -2.98 -0.84
C PHE A 8 -18.20 -1.63 -0.14
N CYS A 9 -19.14 -0.69 -0.19
CA CYS A 9 -19.04 0.59 0.52
C CYS A 9 -18.86 0.38 2.04
N GLU A 10 -19.62 -0.55 2.63
CA GLU A 10 -19.50 -0.87 4.06
C GLU A 10 -18.14 -1.46 4.40
N LYS A 11 -17.59 -2.37 3.58
CA LYS A 11 -16.24 -2.91 3.79
C LYS A 11 -15.18 -1.81 3.79
N MET A 12 -15.22 -0.88 2.83
CA MET A 12 -14.30 0.25 2.79
C MET A 12 -14.46 1.16 4.02
N TYR A 13 -15.69 1.41 4.46
CA TYR A 13 -15.95 2.21 5.66
C TYR A 13 -15.37 1.54 6.91
N GLN A 14 -15.58 0.25 7.09
CA GLN A 14 -15.01 -0.50 8.21
C GLN A 14 -13.48 -0.49 8.19
N HIS A 15 -12.88 -0.59 7.00
CA HIS A 15 -11.43 -0.51 6.86
C HIS A 15 -10.90 0.89 7.21
N ALA A 16 -11.57 1.95 6.77
CA ALA A 16 -11.22 3.33 7.13
C ALA A 16 -11.30 3.57 8.65
N LEU A 17 -12.33 3.04 9.31
CA LEU A 17 -12.46 3.10 10.78
C LEU A 17 -11.33 2.35 11.50
N LYS A 18 -10.92 1.18 10.95
CA LYS A 18 -9.83 0.38 11.51
C LYS A 18 -8.49 1.12 11.46
N LEU A 19 -8.23 1.87 10.38
CA LEU A 19 -6.98 2.61 10.19
C LEU A 19 -6.97 4.00 10.83
N ALA A 20 -8.10 4.50 11.32
CA ALA A 20 -8.17 5.77 12.03
C ALA A 20 -7.47 5.65 13.40
N GLU A 21 -6.38 6.39 13.57
CA GLU A 21 -5.48 6.28 14.74
C GLU A 21 -6.07 6.89 16.01
N THR A 22 -7.02 7.82 15.90
CA THR A 22 -7.62 8.54 17.02
C THR A 22 -9.14 8.45 17.01
N ASP A 23 -9.79 8.61 18.17
CA ASP A 23 -11.26 8.63 18.23
C ASP A 23 -11.84 9.78 17.41
N THR A 24 -11.21 10.97 17.44
CA THR A 24 -11.62 12.10 16.60
C THR A 24 -11.51 11.76 15.11
N ALA A 25 -10.46 11.06 14.69
CA ALA A 25 -10.34 10.63 13.30
C ALA A 25 -11.42 9.62 12.91
N ARG A 26 -11.79 8.69 13.81
CA ARG A 26 -12.89 7.74 13.59
C ARG A 26 -14.24 8.43 13.44
N GLU A 27 -14.52 9.45 14.27
CA GLU A 27 -15.75 10.23 14.18
C GLU A 27 -15.86 11.02 12.87
N GLN A 28 -14.74 11.35 12.24
CA GLN A 28 -14.69 12.08 10.97
C GLN A 28 -14.84 11.18 9.74
N VAL A 29 -14.72 9.85 9.88
CA VAL A 29 -14.89 8.92 8.76
C VAL A 29 -16.35 8.92 8.32
N GLN A 30 -16.61 9.44 7.14
CA GLN A 30 -17.97 9.46 6.56
C GLN A 30 -18.23 8.18 5.76
N ARG A 31 -19.47 7.71 5.81
CA ARG A 31 -19.91 6.60 4.95
C ARG A 31 -19.87 7.01 3.48
N VAL A 32 -19.28 6.17 2.65
CA VAL A 32 -19.31 6.34 1.20
C VAL A 32 -20.51 5.59 0.63
N GLY A 33 -20.97 6.03 -0.53
CA GLY A 33 -22.06 5.41 -1.25
C GLY A 33 -21.80 5.40 -2.75
N LYS A 34 -22.77 4.91 -3.51
CA LYS A 34 -22.74 4.78 -4.96
C LYS A 34 -22.24 6.05 -5.68
N ASN A 35 -22.76 7.22 -5.30
CA ASN A 35 -22.37 8.50 -5.91
C ASN A 35 -20.87 8.80 -5.73
N GLN A 36 -20.31 8.42 -4.60
CA GLN A 36 -18.88 8.58 -4.36
C GLN A 36 -18.07 7.64 -5.25
N LEU A 37 -18.50 6.39 -5.41
CA LEU A 37 -17.85 5.43 -6.31
C LEU A 37 -17.89 5.89 -7.78
N LEU A 38 -18.99 6.50 -8.21
CA LEU A 38 -19.11 7.13 -9.54
C LEU A 38 -18.15 8.30 -9.69
N SER A 39 -18.05 9.17 -8.68
CA SER A 39 -17.10 10.29 -8.65
C SER A 39 -15.65 9.82 -8.75
N TRP A 40 -15.28 8.76 -8.08
CA TRP A 40 -13.95 8.15 -8.12
C TRP A 40 -13.67 7.31 -9.38
N LYS A 41 -14.68 7.16 -10.25
CA LYS A 41 -14.61 6.28 -11.42
C LYS A 41 -14.34 4.81 -11.08
N LEU A 42 -14.80 4.37 -9.92
CA LEU A 42 -14.86 2.95 -9.56
C LEU A 42 -16.11 2.29 -10.13
N LEU A 43 -17.19 3.05 -10.31
CA LEU A 43 -18.37 2.67 -11.07
C LEU A 43 -18.55 3.62 -12.26
N VAL A 44 -19.14 3.11 -13.33
CA VAL A 44 -19.61 3.89 -14.47
C VAL A 44 -21.08 3.54 -14.75
N GLU A 45 -21.86 4.52 -15.15
CA GLU A 45 -23.24 4.31 -15.57
C GLU A 45 -23.28 4.23 -17.11
N ARG A 46 -23.88 3.16 -17.64
CA ARG A 46 -24.11 2.95 -19.05
C ARG A 46 -25.47 2.30 -19.23
N ASP A 47 -26.27 2.81 -20.15
CA ASP A 47 -27.59 2.26 -20.50
C ASP A 47 -28.52 2.07 -19.28
N GLY A 48 -28.44 2.98 -18.30
CA GLY A 48 -29.22 2.94 -17.06
C GLY A 48 -28.77 1.88 -16.05
N ALA A 49 -27.62 1.23 -16.28
CA ALA A 49 -27.03 0.25 -15.38
C ALA A 49 -25.65 0.70 -14.87
N TYR A 50 -25.30 0.25 -13.67
CA TYR A 50 -23.99 0.52 -13.07
C TYR A 50 -23.02 -0.65 -13.35
N HIS A 51 -21.85 -0.31 -13.88
CA HIS A 51 -20.82 -1.27 -14.22
C HIS A 51 -19.57 -1.00 -13.38
N PRO A 52 -18.95 -2.05 -12.77
CA PRO A 52 -17.69 -1.92 -12.08
C PRO A 52 -16.56 -1.65 -13.07
N THR A 53 -15.61 -0.83 -12.67
CA THR A 53 -14.35 -0.64 -13.39
C THR A 53 -13.29 -1.58 -12.83
N ASN A 54 -12.14 -1.69 -13.52
CA ASN A 54 -11.00 -2.48 -13.04
C ASN A 54 -10.58 -2.09 -11.60
N GLY A 55 -10.63 -0.79 -11.28
CA GLY A 55 -10.34 -0.31 -9.93
C GLY A 55 -11.31 -0.85 -8.88
N TYR A 56 -12.60 -0.95 -9.21
CA TYR A 56 -13.60 -1.56 -8.34
C TYR A 56 -13.29 -3.05 -8.12
N LEU A 57 -13.03 -3.81 -9.19
CA LEU A 57 -12.74 -5.25 -9.10
C LEU A 57 -11.53 -5.52 -8.21
N LEU A 58 -10.43 -4.77 -8.41
CA LEU A 58 -9.23 -4.87 -7.58
C LEU A 58 -9.48 -4.55 -6.10
N LEU A 59 -10.28 -3.52 -5.82
CA LEU A 59 -10.63 -3.14 -4.44
C LEU A 59 -11.64 -4.11 -3.80
N SER A 60 -12.52 -4.72 -4.57
CA SER A 60 -13.48 -5.71 -4.04
C SER A 60 -12.87 -7.11 -3.85
N GLY A 61 -11.71 -7.37 -4.46
CA GLY A 61 -11.03 -8.67 -4.41
C GLY A 61 -11.48 -9.63 -5.49
N ASP A 62 -12.17 -9.16 -6.51
CA ASP A 62 -12.47 -9.96 -7.71
C ASP A 62 -11.22 -10.00 -8.61
N MET A 63 -10.42 -11.04 -8.44
CA MET A 63 -9.14 -11.22 -9.11
C MET A 63 -9.23 -12.03 -10.41
N ALA A 64 -10.41 -12.36 -10.90
CA ALA A 64 -10.57 -13.19 -12.08
C ALA A 64 -9.88 -12.58 -13.32
N GLU A 65 -10.01 -11.26 -13.50
CA GLU A 65 -9.36 -10.52 -14.59
C GLU A 65 -7.91 -10.10 -14.29
N PHE A 66 -7.48 -10.22 -13.02
CA PHE A 66 -6.18 -9.74 -12.54
C PHE A 66 -5.45 -10.77 -11.70
N PRO A 67 -5.13 -11.97 -12.23
CA PRO A 67 -4.51 -13.04 -11.43
C PRO A 67 -3.14 -12.66 -10.87
N ASP A 68 -2.45 -11.71 -11.50
CA ASP A 68 -1.16 -11.18 -11.05
C ASP A 68 -1.28 -9.99 -10.07
N ALA A 69 -2.50 -9.53 -9.75
CA ALA A 69 -2.69 -8.45 -8.80
C ALA A 69 -2.54 -8.93 -7.34
N ALA A 70 -1.41 -9.56 -7.06
CA ALA A 70 -1.06 -10.15 -5.77
C ALA A 70 0.26 -9.56 -5.26
N ILE A 71 0.50 -9.69 -3.95
CA ILE A 71 1.79 -9.37 -3.31
C ILE A 71 2.45 -10.68 -2.89
N GLN A 72 3.68 -10.90 -3.37
CA GLN A 72 4.53 -11.98 -2.92
C GLN A 72 5.54 -11.46 -1.90
N CYS A 73 5.51 -12.00 -0.70
CA CYS A 73 6.46 -11.69 0.36
C CYS A 73 7.43 -12.87 0.53
N ALA A 74 8.70 -12.57 0.73
CA ALA A 74 9.73 -13.57 1.00
C ALA A 74 10.77 -13.05 1.98
N VAL A 75 11.29 -13.93 2.82
CA VAL A 75 12.48 -13.71 3.63
C VAL A 75 13.59 -14.61 3.10
N PHE A 76 14.73 -14.01 2.79
CA PHE A 76 15.91 -14.67 2.29
C PHE A 76 16.99 -14.75 3.38
N LYS A 77 17.78 -15.82 3.37
CA LYS A 77 18.97 -15.92 4.19
C LYS A 77 20.12 -15.23 3.45
N GLY A 78 20.82 -14.33 4.15
CA GLY A 78 21.92 -13.57 3.57
C GLY A 78 21.44 -12.37 2.73
N THR A 79 22.25 -11.97 1.76
CA THR A 79 22.06 -10.74 0.97
C THR A 79 21.66 -11.00 -0.49
N VAL A 80 21.47 -12.28 -0.86
CA VAL A 80 21.14 -12.72 -2.23
C VAL A 80 19.89 -13.60 -2.24
N ARG A 81 19.20 -13.68 -3.40
CA ARG A 81 17.95 -14.44 -3.57
C ARG A 81 18.20 -15.95 -3.78
N ASP A 82 18.99 -16.59 -2.95
CA ASP A 82 19.31 -18.01 -3.12
C ASP A 82 18.49 -18.91 -2.19
N ILE A 83 18.43 -18.58 -0.91
CA ILE A 83 17.83 -19.45 0.10
C ILE A 83 16.62 -18.75 0.73
N PHE A 84 15.45 -19.31 0.52
CA PHE A 84 14.22 -18.86 1.18
C PHE A 84 14.17 -19.39 2.62
N ILE A 85 13.95 -18.50 3.59
CA ILE A 85 13.56 -18.86 4.95
C ILE A 85 12.05 -19.11 4.99
N THR A 86 11.29 -18.16 4.42
CA THR A 86 9.84 -18.28 4.28
C THR A 86 9.35 -17.46 3.11
N ARG A 87 8.16 -17.82 2.60
CA ARG A 87 7.48 -17.07 1.55
C ARG A 87 5.98 -17.17 1.72
N LYS A 88 5.28 -16.11 1.32
CA LYS A 88 3.81 -16.08 1.32
C LYS A 88 3.29 -15.22 0.18
N GLU A 89 2.14 -15.57 -0.35
CA GLU A 89 1.43 -14.80 -1.36
C GLU A 89 0.11 -14.32 -0.77
N PHE A 90 -0.21 -13.07 -1.00
CA PHE A 90 -1.45 -12.43 -0.57
C PHE A 90 -2.27 -12.04 -1.79
N THR A 91 -3.54 -12.42 -1.79
CA THR A 91 -4.53 -12.18 -2.85
C THR A 91 -5.81 -11.60 -2.23
N GLY A 92 -6.80 -11.26 -3.04
CA GLY A 92 -8.03 -10.63 -2.58
C GLY A 92 -7.99 -9.11 -2.66
N PRO A 93 -8.81 -8.37 -1.89
CA PRO A 93 -8.84 -6.92 -1.93
C PRO A 93 -7.45 -6.29 -1.78
N ILE A 94 -7.06 -5.43 -2.73
CA ILE A 94 -5.68 -4.90 -2.75
C ILE A 94 -5.30 -4.10 -1.50
N TYR A 95 -6.27 -3.50 -0.80
CA TYR A 95 -6.02 -2.82 0.47
C TYR A 95 -5.76 -3.80 1.63
N GLU A 96 -6.38 -5.00 1.62
CA GLU A 96 -6.11 -6.05 2.60
C GLU A 96 -4.72 -6.68 2.35
N GLN A 97 -4.33 -6.86 1.08
CA GLN A 97 -3.00 -7.33 0.73
C GLN A 97 -1.89 -6.43 1.28
N ILE A 98 -2.10 -5.10 1.31
CA ILE A 98 -1.16 -4.15 1.92
C ILE A 98 -0.97 -4.44 3.41
N GLU A 99 -2.07 -4.61 4.14
CA GLU A 99 -2.04 -4.92 5.58
C GLU A 99 -1.35 -6.26 5.85
N ASP A 100 -1.67 -7.28 5.06
CA ASP A 100 -1.09 -8.60 5.18
C ASP A 100 0.40 -8.61 4.91
N ALA A 101 0.84 -7.93 3.83
CA ALA A 101 2.26 -7.80 3.50
C ALA A 101 3.03 -6.98 4.54
N TYR A 102 2.43 -5.90 5.04
CA TYR A 102 2.99 -5.11 6.13
C TYR A 102 3.17 -5.94 7.40
N ASN A 103 2.15 -6.67 7.81
CA ASN A 103 2.20 -7.56 8.97
C ASN A 103 3.22 -8.69 8.78
N PHE A 104 3.34 -9.23 7.56
CA PHE A 104 4.38 -10.21 7.25
C PHE A 104 5.77 -9.63 7.49
N VAL A 105 6.06 -8.42 7.03
CA VAL A 105 7.37 -7.77 7.28
C VAL A 105 7.60 -7.57 8.77
N LEU A 106 6.62 -7.05 9.52
CA LEU A 106 6.75 -6.82 10.97
C LEU A 106 7.00 -8.11 11.78
N GLN A 107 6.51 -9.25 11.30
CA GLN A 107 6.74 -10.56 11.96
C GLN A 107 8.15 -11.10 11.73
N HIS A 108 8.92 -10.54 10.79
CA HIS A 108 10.22 -11.08 10.38
C HIS A 108 11.36 -10.09 10.50
N ILE A 109 11.10 -8.85 10.95
CA ILE A 109 12.13 -7.88 11.31
C ILE A 109 12.35 -7.86 12.82
N ASP A 110 13.54 -7.49 13.24
CA ASP A 110 13.90 -7.45 14.65
C ASP A 110 13.14 -6.36 15.41
N LEU A 111 12.65 -6.73 16.58
CA LEU A 111 12.09 -5.83 17.56
C LEU A 111 13.11 -5.60 18.68
N GLY A 112 13.76 -4.44 18.65
CA GLY A 112 14.66 -3.99 19.70
C GLY A 112 13.94 -3.23 20.80
N SER A 113 14.64 -2.95 21.89
CA SER A 113 14.16 -2.05 22.92
C SER A 113 15.26 -1.10 23.36
N ARG A 114 14.88 0.18 23.55
CA ARG A 114 15.76 1.20 24.13
C ARG A 114 15.18 1.62 25.46
N ILE A 115 16.05 1.80 26.44
CA ILE A 115 15.67 2.37 27.73
C ILE A 115 15.99 3.86 27.68
N GLU A 116 14.94 4.70 27.71
CA GLU A 116 15.07 6.15 27.84
C GLU A 116 14.55 6.59 29.21
N GLY A 117 15.46 6.94 30.11
CA GLY A 117 15.13 7.23 31.50
C GLY A 117 14.61 5.98 32.23
N ILE A 118 13.37 6.01 32.71
CA ILE A 118 12.69 4.90 33.39
C ILE A 118 11.71 4.14 32.48
N ALA A 119 11.54 4.58 31.22
CA ALA A 119 10.62 3.96 30.26
C ALA A 119 11.39 3.09 29.26
N ARG A 120 10.87 1.88 29.03
CA ARG A 120 11.29 1.02 27.91
C ARG A 120 10.46 1.41 26.69
N GLN A 121 11.13 1.72 25.58
CA GLN A 121 10.50 1.87 24.27
C GLN A 121 10.94 0.74 23.38
N ASP A 122 9.97 -0.01 22.86
CA ASP A 122 10.22 -1.01 21.85
C ASP A 122 10.17 -0.34 20.48
N TYR A 123 11.13 -0.66 19.63
CA TYR A 123 11.22 -0.14 18.25
C TYR A 123 11.63 -1.27 17.30
N TYR A 124 11.08 -1.22 16.10
CA TYR A 124 11.51 -2.12 15.03
C TYR A 124 12.82 -1.62 14.42
N GLU A 125 13.63 -2.53 13.88
CA GLU A 125 14.89 -2.19 13.19
C GLU A 125 14.68 -1.31 11.95
N LEU A 126 13.48 -1.37 11.34
CA LEU A 126 13.07 -0.53 10.23
C LEU A 126 11.89 0.36 10.63
N PRO A 127 11.79 1.62 10.12
CA PRO A 127 10.68 2.51 10.43
C PRO A 127 9.37 1.96 9.86
N VAL A 128 8.44 1.62 10.73
CA VAL A 128 7.18 0.94 10.38
C VAL A 128 6.31 1.75 9.41
N LYS A 129 6.34 3.09 9.52
CA LYS A 129 5.60 3.97 8.59
C LYS A 129 6.19 3.92 7.19
N THR A 130 7.52 3.88 7.07
CA THR A 130 8.23 3.72 5.80
C THR A 130 7.89 2.39 5.14
N ILE A 131 7.84 1.27 5.89
CA ILE A 131 7.45 -0.05 5.36
C ILE A 131 6.05 0.02 4.76
N ARG A 132 5.08 0.57 5.50
CA ARG A 132 3.70 0.72 5.03
C ARG A 132 3.63 1.58 3.77
N GLU A 133 4.33 2.70 3.75
CA GLU A 133 4.37 3.63 2.62
C GLU A 133 4.95 2.98 1.36
N MET A 134 6.05 2.22 1.47
CA MET A 134 6.65 1.49 0.35
C MET A 134 5.64 0.51 -0.27
N ILE A 135 4.96 -0.30 0.54
CA ILE A 135 4.00 -1.30 0.07
C ILE A 135 2.76 -0.61 -0.52
N SER A 136 2.23 0.41 0.14
CA SER A 136 1.07 1.16 -0.34
C SER A 136 1.33 1.85 -1.67
N ASN A 137 2.51 2.48 -1.83
CA ASN A 137 2.92 3.10 -3.08
C ASN A 137 3.09 2.06 -4.20
N ALA A 138 3.69 0.90 -3.91
CA ALA A 138 3.82 -0.18 -4.87
C ALA A 138 2.47 -0.63 -5.41
N VAL A 139 1.45 -0.77 -4.57
CA VAL A 139 0.08 -1.15 -4.97
C VAL A 139 -0.63 0.00 -5.70
N CYS A 140 -0.54 1.22 -5.18
CA CYS A 140 -1.23 2.39 -5.72
C CYS A 140 -0.73 2.76 -7.13
N HIS A 141 0.59 2.64 -7.37
CA HIS A 141 1.24 3.13 -8.59
C HIS A 141 1.61 2.03 -9.60
N ARG A 142 1.44 0.72 -9.26
CA ARG A 142 1.76 -0.35 -10.20
C ARG A 142 0.98 -0.20 -11.51
N SER A 143 1.57 -0.73 -12.60
CA SER A 143 0.83 -0.98 -13.83
C SER A 143 0.06 -2.30 -13.70
N TYR A 144 -1.27 -2.25 -13.61
CA TYR A 144 -2.12 -3.44 -13.60
C TYR A 144 -2.26 -4.09 -14.99
N LEU A 145 -1.70 -3.46 -16.03
CA LEU A 145 -1.59 -4.03 -17.38
C LEU A 145 -0.27 -4.81 -17.58
N SER A 146 0.71 -4.60 -16.69
CA SER A 146 1.97 -5.32 -16.75
C SER A 146 1.87 -6.64 -15.99
N PRO A 147 2.39 -7.73 -16.55
CA PRO A 147 2.41 -9.02 -15.86
C PRO A 147 3.35 -8.99 -14.65
N GLY A 148 3.20 -9.98 -13.78
CA GLY A 148 4.01 -10.16 -12.59
C GLY A 148 3.38 -9.54 -11.34
N LYS A 149 3.82 -10.01 -10.20
CA LYS A 149 3.32 -9.65 -8.88
C LYS A 149 4.21 -8.60 -8.22
N ILE A 150 3.65 -7.83 -7.29
CA ILE A 150 4.47 -7.02 -6.39
C ILE A 150 5.30 -7.97 -5.52
N GLN A 151 6.57 -7.66 -5.34
CA GLN A 151 7.49 -8.45 -4.53
C GLN A 151 7.96 -7.62 -3.33
N VAL A 152 7.81 -8.21 -2.14
CA VAL A 152 8.34 -7.68 -0.89
C VAL A 152 9.38 -8.67 -0.39
N ALA A 153 10.65 -8.32 -0.49
CA ALA A 153 11.78 -9.21 -0.21
C ALA A 153 12.61 -8.67 0.96
N LEU A 154 12.66 -9.43 2.06
CA LEU A 154 13.46 -9.13 3.23
C LEU A 154 14.75 -9.95 3.18
N TYR A 155 15.89 -9.27 3.33
CA TYR A 155 17.24 -9.83 3.42
C TYR A 155 17.83 -9.49 4.78
N ASP A 156 19.01 -10.06 5.07
CA ASP A 156 19.70 -9.77 6.33
C ASP A 156 20.15 -8.29 6.44
N ASP A 157 20.26 -7.57 5.32
CA ASP A 157 20.81 -6.21 5.24
C ASP A 157 19.81 -5.15 4.70
N ARG A 158 18.66 -5.56 4.18
CA ARG A 158 17.69 -4.63 3.53
C ARG A 158 16.31 -5.21 3.33
N LEU A 159 15.34 -4.32 3.13
CA LEU A 159 14.01 -4.60 2.60
C LEU A 159 13.90 -4.03 1.19
N GLU A 160 13.46 -4.85 0.23
CA GLU A 160 13.15 -4.43 -1.14
C GLU A 160 11.65 -4.55 -1.41
N VAL A 161 11.07 -3.54 -2.06
CA VAL A 161 9.71 -3.59 -2.60
C VAL A 161 9.77 -3.29 -4.09
N THR A 162 9.40 -4.27 -4.92
CA THR A 162 9.42 -4.17 -6.37
C THR A 162 7.99 -4.21 -6.91
N SER A 163 7.64 -3.26 -7.76
CA SER A 163 6.31 -3.15 -8.37
C SER A 163 6.39 -3.25 -9.89
N PRO A 164 5.50 -4.01 -10.57
CA PRO A 164 5.48 -4.08 -12.02
C PRO A 164 5.13 -2.75 -12.69
N GLY A 165 5.84 -2.42 -13.75
CA GLY A 165 5.64 -1.22 -14.56
C GLY A 165 6.69 -0.15 -14.30
N MET A 166 7.14 0.50 -15.37
CA MET A 166 8.11 1.61 -15.32
C MET A 166 7.48 2.86 -14.73
N LEU A 167 8.28 3.82 -14.31
CA LEU A 167 7.82 5.16 -13.97
C LEU A 167 7.08 5.79 -15.16
N ASP A 168 6.16 6.70 -14.87
CA ASP A 168 5.55 7.52 -15.90
C ASP A 168 6.60 8.45 -16.53
N SER A 169 6.58 8.63 -17.84
CA SER A 169 7.57 9.41 -18.59
C SER A 169 7.76 10.87 -18.11
N GLU A 170 6.79 11.39 -17.37
CA GLU A 170 6.85 12.75 -16.81
C GLU A 170 7.44 12.80 -15.40
N ILE A 171 7.69 11.64 -14.78
CA ILE A 171 8.22 11.51 -13.41
C ILE A 171 9.65 10.97 -13.46
N THR A 172 10.54 11.61 -12.74
CA THR A 172 11.90 11.12 -12.48
C THR A 172 12.10 10.86 -11.00
N ILE A 173 13.14 10.11 -10.67
CA ILE A 173 13.50 9.82 -9.28
C ILE A 173 13.72 11.12 -8.49
N GLU A 174 14.36 12.14 -9.08
CA GLU A 174 14.59 13.44 -8.45
C GLU A 174 13.25 14.15 -8.14
N LYS A 175 12.30 14.09 -9.08
CA LYS A 175 10.96 14.63 -8.87
C LYS A 175 10.23 13.91 -7.75
N MET A 176 10.35 12.58 -7.67
CA MET A 176 9.78 11.79 -6.57
C MET A 176 10.39 12.17 -5.23
N LYS A 177 11.71 12.32 -5.15
CA LYS A 177 12.41 12.78 -3.94
C LYS A 177 11.98 14.18 -3.51
N SER A 178 11.56 15.03 -4.44
CA SER A 178 11.02 16.38 -4.16
C SER A 178 9.53 16.38 -3.79
N GLY A 179 8.86 15.22 -3.77
CA GLY A 179 7.45 15.09 -3.42
C GLY A 179 6.48 15.21 -4.61
N LEU A 180 6.99 15.26 -5.84
CA LEU A 180 6.12 15.20 -7.01
C LEU A 180 5.68 13.75 -7.28
N SER A 181 4.39 13.59 -7.50
CA SER A 181 3.78 12.29 -7.78
C SER A 181 2.84 12.42 -8.97
N LYS A 182 2.78 11.37 -9.78
CA LYS A 182 1.77 11.22 -10.83
C LYS A 182 0.94 9.98 -10.56
N ILE A 183 -0.34 10.18 -10.33
CA ILE A 183 -1.25 9.10 -9.98
C ILE A 183 -1.63 8.33 -11.24
N ARG A 184 -1.20 7.06 -11.35
CA ARG A 184 -1.57 6.15 -12.44
C ARG A 184 -3.00 5.63 -12.28
N ASN A 185 -3.35 5.20 -11.07
CA ASN A 185 -4.62 4.52 -10.76
C ASN A 185 -5.52 5.44 -9.92
N ARG A 186 -6.13 6.45 -10.56
CA ARG A 186 -6.88 7.53 -9.86
C ARG A 186 -7.98 7.02 -8.96
N GLY A 187 -8.77 6.03 -9.39
CA GLY A 187 -9.86 5.47 -8.59
C GLY A 187 -9.34 4.72 -7.34
N ILE A 188 -8.26 3.96 -7.50
CA ILE A 188 -7.60 3.27 -6.39
C ILE A 188 -7.01 4.28 -5.41
N ALA A 189 -6.32 5.31 -5.91
CA ALA A 189 -5.75 6.36 -5.08
C ALA A 189 -6.81 7.12 -4.28
N ALA A 190 -7.96 7.41 -4.88
CA ALA A 190 -9.08 8.06 -4.20
C ALA A 190 -9.64 7.18 -3.06
N ALA A 191 -9.82 5.89 -3.30
CA ALA A 191 -10.24 4.93 -2.28
C ALA A 191 -9.20 4.77 -1.17
N PHE A 192 -7.90 4.71 -1.52
CA PHE A 192 -6.81 4.62 -0.55
C PHE A 192 -6.69 5.88 0.31
N SER A 193 -6.87 7.06 -0.28
CA SER A 193 -6.92 8.32 0.47
C SER A 193 -8.10 8.35 1.44
N TYR A 194 -9.29 7.90 1.00
CA TYR A 194 -10.46 7.76 1.87
C TYR A 194 -10.20 6.80 3.04
N MET A 195 -9.54 5.68 2.80
CA MET A 195 -9.21 4.68 3.83
C MET A 195 -7.95 5.04 4.65
N ASN A 196 -7.33 6.20 4.46
CA ASN A 196 -6.09 6.63 5.11
C ASN A 196 -4.90 5.66 4.87
N ILE A 197 -4.88 5.01 3.71
CA ILE A 197 -3.78 4.11 3.31
C ILE A 197 -2.62 4.92 2.70
N VAL A 198 -2.93 5.97 1.93
CA VAL A 198 -1.95 6.86 1.30
C VAL A 198 -2.23 8.32 1.63
N GLU A 199 -1.16 9.11 1.75
CA GLU A 199 -1.27 10.55 1.92
C GLU A 199 -1.48 11.24 0.54
N ALA A 200 -2.43 12.18 0.47
CA ALA A 200 -2.82 12.80 -0.80
C ALA A 200 -1.81 13.82 -1.37
N TRP A 201 -0.79 14.23 -0.59
CA TRP A 201 0.04 15.40 -0.87
C TRP A 201 1.44 15.10 -1.40
N GLY A 202 1.74 13.85 -1.80
CA GLY A 202 3.08 13.46 -2.29
C GLY A 202 4.18 13.51 -1.23
N SER A 203 3.83 13.59 0.03
CA SER A 203 4.77 13.67 1.17
C SER A 203 5.45 12.35 1.51
N GLY A 204 4.92 11.23 1.01
CA GLY A 204 5.34 9.88 1.41
C GLY A 204 6.83 9.62 1.16
N ILE A 205 7.31 9.80 -0.06
CA ILE A 205 8.73 9.55 -0.40
C ILE A 205 9.68 10.48 0.36
N PRO A 206 9.51 11.82 0.39
CA PRO A 206 10.34 12.69 1.22
C PRO A 206 10.36 12.28 2.71
N LYS A 207 9.23 11.80 3.23
CA LYS A 207 9.09 11.32 4.61
C LYS A 207 9.89 10.03 4.85
N MET A 208 9.87 9.09 3.90
CA MET A 208 10.67 7.86 3.96
C MET A 208 12.17 8.16 4.07
N PHE A 209 12.69 9.10 3.27
CA PHE A 209 14.08 9.54 3.33
C PHE A 209 14.44 10.16 4.68
N ARG A 210 13.55 11.00 5.22
CA ARG A 210 13.74 11.61 6.54
C ARG A 210 13.72 10.57 7.66
N GLU A 211 12.75 9.65 7.66
CA GLU A 211 12.64 8.59 8.66
C GLU A 211 13.85 7.65 8.62
N ALA A 212 14.33 7.27 7.45
CA ALA A 212 15.54 6.46 7.33
C ALA A 212 16.76 7.15 7.98
N LYS A 213 16.92 8.46 7.74
CA LYS A 213 17.99 9.24 8.36
C LYS A 213 17.84 9.34 9.88
N GLU A 214 16.63 9.55 10.39
CA GLU A 214 16.34 9.61 11.84
C GLU A 214 16.63 8.27 12.53
N TYR A 215 16.43 7.14 11.83
CA TYR A 215 16.76 5.79 12.29
C TYR A 215 18.26 5.46 12.17
N GLY A 216 19.07 6.34 11.55
CA GLY A 216 20.49 6.07 11.30
C GLY A 216 20.73 5.03 10.20
N LEU A 217 19.75 4.78 9.35
CA LEU A 217 19.83 3.87 8.22
C LEU A 217 20.51 4.53 7.02
N ARG A 218 20.94 3.71 6.06
CA ARG A 218 21.36 4.19 4.74
C ARG A 218 20.21 4.89 4.03
N GLU A 219 20.53 5.83 3.16
CA GLU A 219 19.54 6.48 2.32
C GLU A 219 18.80 5.44 1.48
N PRO A 220 17.43 5.49 1.42
CA PRO A 220 16.66 4.62 0.56
C PRO A 220 17.06 4.77 -0.91
N GLU A 221 17.18 3.68 -1.62
CA GLU A 221 17.47 3.65 -3.05
C GLU A 221 16.17 3.48 -3.84
N LEU A 222 15.96 4.33 -4.84
CA LEU A 222 14.85 4.24 -5.79
C LEU A 222 15.42 3.84 -7.15
N ILE A 223 14.86 2.79 -7.75
CA ILE A 223 15.29 2.22 -9.03
C ILE A 223 14.07 2.12 -9.96
N ASP A 224 14.20 2.54 -11.23
CA ASP A 224 13.19 2.37 -12.28
C ASP A 224 13.50 1.16 -13.18
#